data_8c0178838ced0b979227b5c3f16534d8
#
_entry.id   8c0178838ced0b979227b5c3f16534d8
#
_cell.length_a   1.000
_cell.length_b   1.000
_cell.length_c   1.000
_cell.angle_alpha   90.00
_cell.angle_beta   90.00
_cell.angle_gamma   90.00
#
_symmetry.space_group_name_H-M   'P 1'
#
loop_
_entity.id
_entity.type
_entity.pdbx_description
1 polymer ?
#
loop_
_entity_poly.entity_id
_entity_poly.type
_entity_poly.pdbx_seq_one_letter_code
_entity_poly.pdbx_strand_id
1 'polypeptide(L)'
;MSHSEDRQMDFVLRHYKEGAFDTEKAIGRFREAKGIKPQPRRRISFAAIAISVAAAVLLGVFLFTGLESRQWTDVAVADAQQTVVLPDGTNVTLAPGALLSYRMKDQREVRMEGKVYFDVARDESRPFEIDADGAFVRVLGTEFMVDGSEKDEVKVYVADGKVLFAKNRKSEGVILTKGMEASIGDQMQVPEVEETPDVNSIAWQRGSFIFDHTPLKDVLDCLSEYYHVSFAATDLSKKLSGEFA
;
A
#
# COMPACT_ATOMS: atom_id res chain seq x y z
N MET A 1 46.17 31.63 67.19
CA MET A 1 46.15 30.41 66.41
C MET A 1 47.11 30.37 65.24
N SER A 2 48.06 31.30 65.13
CA SER A 2 48.91 31.44 63.91
C SER A 2 50.30 30.76 63.99
N HIS A 3 50.80 30.44 65.20
CA HIS A 3 52.21 30.04 65.36
C HIS A 3 52.51 28.54 65.19
N SER A 4 51.48 27.69 65.12
CA SER A 4 51.62 26.24 64.83
C SER A 4 51.56 25.92 63.37
N GLU A 5 50.73 26.68 62.59
CA GLU A 5 50.55 26.51 61.14
C GLU A 5 51.81 26.98 60.38
N ASP A 6 52.45 28.08 60.84
CA ASP A 6 53.66 28.58 60.20
C ASP A 6 54.84 27.58 60.37
N ARG A 7 54.91 26.87 61.51
CA ARG A 7 55.96 25.84 61.72
C ARG A 7 55.76 24.59 60.90
N GLN A 8 54.53 24.24 60.68
CA GLN A 8 54.21 23.09 59.81
C GLN A 8 54.47 23.40 58.33
N MET A 9 54.14 24.60 57.89
CA MET A 9 54.42 25.04 56.55
C MET A 9 55.93 25.16 56.30
N ASP A 10 56.69 25.69 57.22
CA ASP A 10 58.17 25.79 57.17
C ASP A 10 58.85 24.43 57.10
N PHE A 11 58.32 23.44 57.83
CA PHE A 11 58.80 22.07 57.76
C PHE A 11 58.52 21.43 56.38
N VAL A 12 57.32 21.67 55.81
CA VAL A 12 56.98 21.17 54.50
C VAL A 12 57.84 21.81 53.41
N LEU A 13 58.03 23.11 53.44
CA LEU A 13 58.89 23.83 52.52
C LEU A 13 60.32 23.43 52.50
N ARG A 14 60.91 23.13 53.70
CA ARG A 14 62.32 22.67 53.86
C ARG A 14 62.55 21.22 53.43
N HIS A 15 61.52 20.37 53.45
CA HIS A 15 61.62 18.95 53.12
C HIS A 15 60.94 18.54 51.82
N TYR A 16 60.23 19.49 51.18
CA TYR A 16 59.66 19.25 49.89
C TYR A 16 60.73 19.23 48.79
N LYS A 17 60.99 18.07 48.26
CA LYS A 17 61.80 17.91 47.06
C LYS A 17 60.84 17.52 45.90
N GLU A 18 60.78 18.35 44.92
CA GLU A 18 60.00 18.09 43.70
C GLU A 18 60.48 16.75 43.07
N GLY A 19 59.56 15.83 42.85
CA GLY A 19 59.87 14.47 42.35
C GLY A 19 60.31 13.43 43.43
N ALA A 20 60.40 13.81 44.73
CA ALA A 20 60.77 12.86 45.78
C ALA A 20 59.64 11.84 46.11
N PHE A 21 58.43 12.10 45.71
CA PHE A 21 57.31 11.23 45.96
C PHE A 21 56.78 10.69 44.62
N ASP A 22 57.16 9.44 44.31
CA ASP A 22 56.63 8.74 43.13
C ASP A 22 55.25 8.20 43.43
N THR A 23 54.25 8.98 43.03
CA THR A 23 52.84 8.66 43.26
C THR A 23 52.41 7.37 42.57
N GLU A 24 53.00 7.03 41.46
CA GLU A 24 52.68 5.79 40.75
C GLU A 24 53.17 4.56 41.47
N LYS A 25 54.41 4.61 41.99
CA LYS A 25 54.94 3.56 42.85
C LYS A 25 54.19 3.40 44.16
N ALA A 26 53.79 4.49 44.81
CA ALA A 26 52.97 4.47 46.01
C ALA A 26 51.59 3.84 45.75
N ILE A 27 50.92 4.18 44.68
CA ILE A 27 49.65 3.60 44.26
C ILE A 27 49.81 2.12 43.88
N GLY A 28 50.93 1.77 43.24
CA GLY A 28 51.24 0.39 42.89
C GLY A 28 51.36 -0.49 44.16
N ARG A 29 52.13 -0.08 45.13
CA ARG A 29 52.30 -0.77 46.43
C ARG A 29 50.99 -0.87 47.23
N PHE A 30 50.16 0.16 47.18
CA PHE A 30 48.88 0.15 47.88
C PHE A 30 47.91 -0.86 47.20
N ARG A 31 47.89 -0.93 45.86
CA ARG A 31 47.11 -1.91 45.12
C ARG A 31 47.55 -3.35 45.40
N GLU A 32 48.88 -3.60 45.47
CA GLU A 32 49.41 -4.91 45.83
C GLU A 32 49.04 -5.31 47.25
N ALA A 33 49.21 -4.40 48.23
CA ALA A 33 48.87 -4.65 49.60
C ALA A 33 47.38 -4.91 49.84
N LYS A 34 46.50 -4.37 49.02
CA LYS A 34 45.02 -4.55 49.07
C LYS A 34 44.50 -5.61 48.13
N GLY A 35 45.36 -6.29 47.37
CA GLY A 35 44.92 -7.31 46.39
C GLY A 35 44.05 -6.77 45.25
N ILE A 36 44.11 -5.47 44.96
CA ILE A 36 43.32 -4.83 43.92
C ILE A 36 43.97 -5.11 42.56
N LYS A 37 43.41 -6.05 41.80
CA LYS A 37 43.86 -6.34 40.45
C LYS A 37 43.45 -5.19 39.51
N PRO A 38 44.36 -4.65 38.67
CA PRO A 38 44.03 -3.65 37.70
C PRO A 38 43.00 -4.24 36.72
N GLN A 39 41.83 -3.63 36.61
CA GLN A 39 40.88 -4.02 35.57
C GLN A 39 41.44 -3.62 34.21
N PRO A 40 41.43 -4.53 33.22
CA PRO A 40 41.89 -4.19 31.90
C PRO A 40 40.91 -3.11 31.32
N ARG A 41 41.46 -1.92 31.06
CA ARG A 41 40.70 -0.90 30.31
C ARG A 41 40.38 -1.49 28.92
N ARG A 42 39.10 -1.85 28.70
CA ARG A 42 38.63 -2.19 27.35
C ARG A 42 38.92 -1.00 26.45
N ARG A 43 39.98 -1.10 25.65
CA ARG A 43 40.20 -0.14 24.56
C ARG A 43 39.17 -0.45 23.50
N ILE A 44 38.12 0.34 23.43
CA ILE A 44 37.17 0.27 22.30
C ILE A 44 38.00 0.67 21.09
N SER A 45 38.22 -0.25 20.16
CA SER A 45 39.01 0.04 18.97
C SER A 45 38.20 1.02 18.09
N PHE A 46 38.84 2.01 17.52
CA PHE A 46 38.19 2.94 16.56
C PHE A 46 37.50 2.18 15.43
N ALA A 47 38.03 1.03 15.04
CA ALA A 47 37.39 0.13 14.06
C ALA A 47 36.02 -0.38 14.56
N ALA A 48 35.86 -0.73 15.84
CA ALA A 48 34.54 -1.17 16.36
C ALA A 48 33.52 -0.03 16.34
N ILE A 49 33.94 1.19 16.62
CA ILE A 49 33.08 2.38 16.55
C ILE A 49 32.69 2.65 15.07
N ALA A 50 33.66 2.61 14.15
CA ALA A 50 33.41 2.83 12.73
C ALA A 50 32.43 1.80 12.15
N ILE A 51 32.56 0.52 12.52
CA ILE A 51 31.63 -0.55 12.09
C ILE A 51 30.22 -0.32 12.65
N SER A 52 30.10 0.09 13.92
CA SER A 52 28.80 0.34 14.53
C SER A 52 28.08 1.55 13.89
N VAL A 53 28.80 2.61 13.54
CA VAL A 53 28.27 3.77 12.83
C VAL A 53 27.84 3.38 11.41
N ALA A 54 28.67 2.65 10.67
CA ALA A 54 28.32 2.17 9.34
C ALA A 54 27.07 1.27 9.36
N ALA A 55 26.95 0.35 10.32
CA ALA A 55 25.78 -0.49 10.49
C ALA A 55 24.52 0.33 10.83
N ALA A 56 24.64 1.36 11.69
CA ALA A 56 23.52 2.24 12.02
C ALA A 56 23.06 3.07 10.82
N VAL A 57 23.99 3.56 9.99
CA VAL A 57 23.67 4.29 8.75
C VAL A 57 22.98 3.37 7.74
N LEU A 58 23.50 2.15 7.53
CA LEU A 58 22.89 1.17 6.63
C LEU A 58 21.48 0.77 7.10
N LEU A 59 21.32 0.56 8.41
CA LEU A 59 20.01 0.27 8.99
C LEU A 59 19.06 1.46 8.83
N GLY A 60 19.54 2.68 9.06
CA GLY A 60 18.76 3.91 8.85
C GLY A 60 18.32 4.08 7.40
N VAL A 61 19.23 3.86 6.43
CA VAL A 61 18.90 3.89 4.99
C VAL A 61 17.91 2.80 4.64
N PHE A 62 18.10 1.57 5.13
CA PHE A 62 17.18 0.45 4.90
C PHE A 62 15.79 0.71 5.45
N LEU A 63 15.69 1.24 6.68
CA LEU A 63 14.41 1.62 7.29
C LEU A 63 13.76 2.79 6.53
N PHE A 64 14.54 3.81 6.15
CA PHE A 64 14.03 4.97 5.42
C PHE A 64 13.48 4.58 4.04
N THR A 65 14.25 3.83 3.24
CA THR A 65 13.79 3.35 1.92
C THR A 65 12.64 2.35 2.03
N GLY A 66 12.61 1.52 3.08
CA GLY A 66 11.51 0.58 3.35
C GLY A 66 10.20 1.25 3.78
N LEU A 67 10.28 2.42 4.42
CA LEU A 67 9.10 3.19 4.82
C LEU A 67 8.50 3.99 3.65
N GLU A 68 9.34 4.57 2.79
CA GLU A 68 8.86 5.30 1.59
C GLU A 68 8.13 4.39 0.60
N SER A 69 8.55 3.12 0.48
CA SER A 69 7.90 2.16 -0.43
C SER A 69 6.50 1.69 0.04
N ARG A 70 6.07 2.10 1.23
CA ARG A 70 4.75 1.76 1.79
C ARG A 70 3.71 2.87 1.69
N GLN A 71 4.06 4.01 1.12
CA GLN A 71 3.10 5.11 0.97
C GLN A 71 2.11 4.80 -0.16
N TRP A 72 0.82 4.97 0.14
CA TRP A 72 -0.24 4.96 -0.83
C TRP A 72 -0.37 6.34 -1.47
N THR A 73 -0.66 6.37 -2.75
CA THR A 73 -1.04 7.60 -3.46
C THR A 73 -2.54 7.55 -3.69
N ASP A 74 -3.26 8.54 -3.20
CA ASP A 74 -4.70 8.59 -3.33
C ASP A 74 -5.07 9.46 -4.53
N VAL A 75 -6.03 8.98 -5.32
CA VAL A 75 -6.68 9.72 -6.40
C VAL A 75 -8.17 9.70 -6.11
N ALA A 76 -8.77 10.86 -5.95
CA ALA A 76 -10.20 11.00 -5.72
C ALA A 76 -10.85 11.72 -6.91
N VAL A 77 -12.01 11.24 -7.34
CA VAL A 77 -12.83 11.88 -8.37
C VAL A 77 -14.15 12.30 -7.74
N ALA A 78 -14.46 13.60 -7.78
CA ALA A 78 -15.67 14.13 -7.14
C ALA A 78 -16.85 14.22 -8.12
N ASP A 79 -16.69 14.93 -9.23
CA ASP A 79 -17.81 15.38 -10.07
C ASP A 79 -17.78 14.87 -11.51
N ALA A 80 -16.66 14.27 -11.96
CA ALA A 80 -16.50 13.84 -13.36
C ALA A 80 -15.64 12.57 -13.46
N GLN A 81 -15.86 11.83 -14.55
CA GLN A 81 -15.03 10.70 -14.93
C GLN A 81 -13.58 11.15 -15.16
N GLN A 82 -12.63 10.42 -14.60
CA GLN A 82 -11.20 10.69 -14.74
C GLN A 82 -10.43 9.43 -15.12
N THR A 83 -9.50 9.58 -16.06
CA THR A 83 -8.55 8.51 -16.41
C THR A 83 -7.17 8.83 -15.85
N VAL A 84 -6.58 7.87 -15.17
CA VAL A 84 -5.24 7.93 -14.57
C VAL A 84 -4.39 6.81 -15.16
N VAL A 85 -3.14 7.14 -15.51
CA VAL A 85 -2.16 6.14 -15.94
C VAL A 85 -1.25 5.81 -14.77
N LEU A 86 -1.25 4.56 -14.35
CA LEU A 86 -0.38 4.07 -13.29
C LEU A 86 1.05 3.88 -13.83
N PRO A 87 2.07 3.84 -12.96
CA PRO A 87 3.47 3.74 -13.38
C PRO A 87 3.87 2.44 -14.08
N ASP A 88 3.05 1.40 -13.93
CA ASP A 88 3.21 0.15 -14.65
C ASP A 88 2.60 0.18 -16.07
N GLY A 89 2.03 1.33 -16.48
CA GLY A 89 1.36 1.53 -17.75
C GLY A 89 -0.13 1.12 -17.76
N THR A 90 -0.69 0.71 -16.63
CA THR A 90 -2.12 0.41 -16.48
C THR A 90 -2.94 1.70 -16.58
N ASN A 91 -4.00 1.69 -17.42
CA ASN A 91 -4.98 2.77 -17.49
C ASN A 91 -6.14 2.47 -16.54
N VAL A 92 -6.50 3.43 -15.72
CA VAL A 92 -7.59 3.31 -14.75
C VAL A 92 -8.56 4.46 -14.97
N THR A 93 -9.80 4.14 -15.30
CA THR A 93 -10.88 5.12 -15.46
C THR A 93 -11.79 5.03 -14.24
N LEU A 94 -11.88 6.13 -13.50
CA LEU A 94 -12.72 6.27 -12.32
C LEU A 94 -14.05 6.93 -12.72
N ALA A 95 -15.17 6.36 -12.26
CA ALA A 95 -16.47 7.02 -12.32
C ALA A 95 -16.57 8.15 -11.28
N PRO A 96 -17.52 9.08 -11.41
CA PRO A 96 -17.74 10.11 -10.39
C PRO A 96 -17.92 9.51 -8.99
N GLY A 97 -17.25 10.08 -8.00
CA GLY A 97 -17.27 9.62 -6.61
C GLY A 97 -16.35 8.44 -6.28
N ALA A 98 -15.73 7.81 -7.27
CA ALA A 98 -14.81 6.70 -7.02
C ALA A 98 -13.49 7.18 -6.38
N LEU A 99 -12.91 6.32 -5.54
CA LEU A 99 -11.61 6.51 -4.92
C LEU A 99 -10.65 5.41 -5.37
N LEU A 100 -9.40 5.77 -5.60
CA LEU A 100 -8.33 4.85 -5.94
C LEU A 100 -7.09 5.19 -5.14
N SER A 101 -6.51 4.21 -4.47
CA SER A 101 -5.21 4.31 -3.83
C SER A 101 -4.30 3.23 -4.39
N TYR A 102 -3.04 3.58 -4.71
CA TYR A 102 -2.11 2.63 -5.29
C TYR A 102 -0.70 2.72 -4.70
N ARG A 103 0.05 1.62 -4.78
CA ARG A 103 1.46 1.55 -4.40
C ARG A 103 2.35 1.45 -5.63
N MET A 104 3.45 2.22 -5.61
CA MET A 104 4.24 2.52 -6.79
C MET A 104 5.46 1.64 -7.03
N LYS A 105 6.14 1.13 -6.01
CA LYS A 105 7.52 0.68 -6.22
C LYS A 105 7.69 -0.77 -6.65
N ASP A 106 7.02 -1.71 -6.01
CA ASP A 106 7.31 -3.13 -6.23
C ASP A 106 6.05 -4.00 -6.30
N GLN A 107 4.91 -3.42 -6.02
CA GLN A 107 3.64 -4.12 -5.92
C GLN A 107 2.63 -3.45 -6.84
N ARG A 108 2.09 -4.23 -7.75
CA ARG A 108 0.95 -3.82 -8.56
C ARG A 108 -0.32 -3.99 -7.73
N GLU A 109 -0.42 -3.21 -6.65
CA GLU A 109 -1.48 -3.34 -5.65
C GLU A 109 -2.25 -2.03 -5.55
N VAL A 110 -3.56 -2.10 -5.66
CA VAL A 110 -4.48 -0.97 -5.55
C VAL A 110 -5.59 -1.25 -4.55
N ARG A 111 -6.13 -0.19 -3.97
CA ARG A 111 -7.40 -0.17 -3.24
C ARG A 111 -8.35 0.75 -3.95
N MET A 112 -9.62 0.38 -3.97
CA MET A 112 -10.64 1.19 -4.59
C MET A 112 -11.96 1.16 -3.82
N GLU A 113 -12.73 2.22 -4.02
CA GLU A 113 -14.13 2.34 -3.62
C GLU A 113 -14.91 2.92 -4.79
N GLY A 114 -16.17 2.54 -4.95
CA GLY A 114 -17.01 3.00 -6.04
C GLY A 114 -16.81 2.19 -7.33
N LYS A 115 -17.06 2.82 -8.50
CA LYS A 115 -17.02 2.17 -9.82
C LYS A 115 -15.75 2.57 -10.57
N VAL A 116 -14.95 1.57 -10.96
CA VAL A 116 -13.66 1.77 -11.64
C VAL A 116 -13.48 0.77 -12.77
N TYR A 117 -13.04 1.25 -13.93
CA TYR A 117 -12.63 0.43 -15.05
C TYR A 117 -11.11 0.37 -15.15
N PHE A 118 -10.58 -0.83 -15.35
CA PHE A 118 -9.16 -1.12 -15.44
C PHE A 118 -8.83 -1.69 -16.83
N ASP A 119 -7.84 -1.09 -17.48
CA ASP A 119 -7.13 -1.67 -18.64
C ASP A 119 -5.70 -1.95 -18.15
N VAL A 120 -5.51 -3.17 -17.66
CA VAL A 120 -4.28 -3.55 -16.94
C VAL A 120 -3.19 -3.96 -17.90
N ALA A 121 -2.04 -3.29 -17.86
CA ALA A 121 -0.85 -3.65 -18.60
C ALA A 121 -0.43 -5.09 -18.28
N ARG A 122 -0.21 -5.91 -19.33
CA ARG A 122 0.10 -7.34 -19.17
C ARG A 122 1.47 -7.57 -18.56
N ASP A 123 1.52 -8.27 -17.43
CA ASP A 123 2.74 -8.74 -16.78
C ASP A 123 2.48 -10.03 -16.01
N GLU A 124 2.87 -11.16 -16.59
CA GLU A 124 2.63 -12.49 -16.01
C GLU A 124 3.53 -12.78 -14.79
N SER A 125 4.63 -12.05 -14.65
CA SER A 125 5.57 -12.23 -13.55
C SER A 125 5.15 -11.48 -12.27
N ARG A 126 4.32 -10.44 -12.40
CA ARG A 126 3.84 -9.60 -11.32
C ARG A 126 2.33 -9.39 -11.44
N PRO A 127 1.51 -10.22 -10.78
CA PRO A 127 0.07 -10.04 -10.78
C PRO A 127 -0.35 -8.64 -10.31
N PHE A 128 -1.41 -8.11 -10.91
CA PHE A 128 -2.08 -6.90 -10.46
C PHE A 128 -3.20 -7.28 -9.49
N GLU A 129 -3.19 -6.71 -8.29
CA GLU A 129 -4.09 -7.06 -7.21
C GLU A 129 -4.91 -5.85 -6.76
N ILE A 130 -6.20 -6.06 -6.58
CA ILE A 130 -7.15 -5.04 -6.16
C ILE A 130 -7.83 -5.49 -4.87
N ASP A 131 -7.87 -4.60 -3.90
CA ASP A 131 -8.68 -4.67 -2.69
C ASP A 131 -9.87 -3.69 -2.90
N ALA A 132 -11.05 -4.22 -3.07
CA ALA A 132 -12.28 -3.47 -3.36
C ALA A 132 -13.27 -3.67 -2.22
N ASP A 133 -13.04 -3.03 -1.08
CA ASP A 133 -13.86 -2.98 0.13
C ASP A 133 -14.71 -4.26 0.39
N GLY A 134 -14.04 -5.33 0.77
CA GLY A 134 -14.66 -6.64 1.03
C GLY A 134 -14.61 -7.64 -0.12
N ALA A 135 -13.89 -7.31 -1.19
CA ALA A 135 -13.61 -8.21 -2.30
C ALA A 135 -12.15 -8.11 -2.76
N PHE A 136 -11.65 -9.17 -3.34
CA PHE A 136 -10.29 -9.27 -3.86
C PHE A 136 -10.29 -9.68 -5.33
N VAL A 137 -9.55 -8.94 -6.14
CA VAL A 137 -9.39 -9.21 -7.57
C VAL A 137 -7.91 -9.38 -7.90
N ARG A 138 -7.59 -10.38 -8.75
CA ARG A 138 -6.23 -10.58 -9.27
C ARG A 138 -6.26 -10.85 -10.76
N VAL A 139 -5.38 -10.15 -11.49
CA VAL A 139 -5.24 -10.27 -12.94
C VAL A 139 -3.78 -10.26 -13.37
N LEU A 140 -3.50 -10.64 -14.62
CA LEU A 140 -2.16 -10.61 -15.22
C LEU A 140 -2.05 -9.60 -16.38
N GLY A 141 -3.19 -9.11 -16.88
CA GLY A 141 -3.33 -8.21 -18.01
C GLY A 141 -4.71 -8.43 -18.62
N THR A 142 -5.66 -7.57 -18.26
CA THR A 142 -7.09 -7.80 -18.42
C THR A 142 -7.80 -6.44 -18.47
N GLU A 143 -8.83 -6.35 -19.27
CA GLU A 143 -9.77 -5.23 -19.27
C GLU A 143 -11.04 -5.64 -18.52
N PHE A 144 -11.39 -4.91 -17.47
CA PHE A 144 -12.53 -5.25 -16.62
C PHE A 144 -13.01 -4.05 -15.81
N MET A 145 -14.21 -4.13 -15.32
CA MET A 145 -14.80 -3.19 -14.38
C MET A 145 -14.95 -3.83 -13.00
N VAL A 146 -14.71 -3.05 -11.97
CA VAL A 146 -15.10 -3.37 -10.60
C VAL A 146 -16.07 -2.28 -10.14
N ASP A 147 -17.21 -2.67 -9.63
CA ASP A 147 -18.24 -1.80 -9.10
C ASP A 147 -18.52 -2.14 -7.63
N GLY A 148 -18.03 -1.29 -6.74
CA GLY A 148 -18.31 -1.31 -5.30
C GLY A 148 -19.11 -0.09 -4.87
N SER A 149 -19.95 0.48 -5.77
CA SER A 149 -20.80 1.63 -5.44
C SER A 149 -22.05 1.23 -4.65
N GLU A 150 -22.47 -0.01 -4.78
CA GLU A 150 -23.58 -0.55 -3.99
C GLU A 150 -23.06 -0.94 -2.58
N LYS A 151 -23.86 -0.60 -1.57
CA LYS A 151 -23.50 -0.98 -0.20
C LYS A 151 -23.53 -2.50 -0.03
N ASP A 152 -22.49 -3.02 0.58
CA ASP A 152 -22.36 -4.45 0.94
C ASP A 152 -22.30 -5.41 -0.27
N GLU A 153 -22.09 -4.91 -1.50
CA GLU A 153 -21.92 -5.73 -2.72
C GLU A 153 -20.82 -5.19 -3.62
N VAL A 154 -20.01 -6.09 -4.17
CA VAL A 154 -19.01 -5.77 -5.20
C VAL A 154 -19.28 -6.63 -6.43
N LYS A 155 -19.35 -5.99 -7.61
CA LYS A 155 -19.54 -6.64 -8.91
C LYS A 155 -18.28 -6.52 -9.77
N VAL A 156 -18.00 -7.55 -10.55
CA VAL A 156 -16.89 -7.56 -11.51
C VAL A 156 -17.38 -8.02 -12.85
N TYR A 157 -17.22 -7.19 -13.90
CA TYR A 157 -17.48 -7.53 -15.28
C TYR A 157 -16.19 -7.58 -16.10
N VAL A 158 -15.97 -8.63 -16.89
CA VAL A 158 -14.75 -8.82 -17.69
C VAL A 158 -15.00 -8.46 -19.15
N ALA A 159 -14.38 -7.37 -19.62
CA ALA A 159 -14.43 -6.93 -21.01
C ALA A 159 -13.48 -7.75 -21.91
N ASP A 160 -12.26 -8.03 -21.44
CA ASP A 160 -11.30 -8.91 -22.13
C ASP A 160 -10.29 -9.51 -21.15
N GLY A 161 -9.91 -10.77 -21.36
CA GLY A 161 -8.91 -11.49 -20.56
C GLY A 161 -9.52 -12.41 -19.50
N LYS A 162 -8.84 -12.47 -18.32
CA LYS A 162 -9.22 -13.36 -17.20
C LYS A 162 -9.04 -12.66 -15.86
N VAL A 163 -9.98 -12.84 -14.96
CA VAL A 163 -10.00 -12.28 -13.60
C VAL A 163 -10.19 -13.40 -12.59
N LEU A 164 -9.34 -13.46 -11.57
CA LEU A 164 -9.64 -14.19 -10.34
C LEU A 164 -10.37 -13.24 -9.39
N PHE A 165 -11.59 -13.58 -9.01
CA PHE A 165 -12.45 -12.82 -8.10
C PHE A 165 -12.78 -13.64 -6.86
N ALA A 166 -12.59 -13.08 -5.67
CA ALA A 166 -12.72 -13.76 -4.38
C ALA A 166 -13.14 -12.81 -3.26
N LYS A 167 -13.58 -13.32 -2.11
CA LYS A 167 -13.89 -12.52 -0.92
C LYS A 167 -12.65 -11.81 -0.34
N ASN A 168 -11.55 -12.52 -0.33
CA ASN A 168 -10.25 -11.97 0.11
C ASN A 168 -9.11 -12.79 -0.50
N ARG A 169 -7.86 -12.33 -0.30
CA ARG A 169 -6.65 -12.95 -0.86
C ARG A 169 -6.46 -14.44 -0.53
N LYS A 170 -7.10 -14.97 0.53
CA LYS A 170 -6.97 -16.35 1.00
C LYS A 170 -8.21 -17.20 0.76
N SER A 171 -9.32 -16.57 0.36
CA SER A 171 -10.58 -17.27 0.08
C SER A 171 -10.53 -17.99 -1.26
N GLU A 172 -11.35 -19.01 -1.39
CA GLU A 172 -11.68 -19.58 -2.69
C GLU A 172 -12.37 -18.51 -3.55
N GLY A 173 -12.03 -18.47 -4.83
CA GLY A 173 -12.56 -17.52 -5.78
C GLY A 173 -13.01 -18.18 -7.08
N VAL A 174 -13.64 -17.38 -7.91
CA VAL A 174 -14.06 -17.77 -9.26
C VAL A 174 -13.14 -17.17 -10.32
N ILE A 175 -12.95 -17.89 -11.42
CA ILE A 175 -12.26 -17.38 -12.60
C ILE A 175 -13.32 -16.88 -13.59
N LEU A 176 -13.31 -15.57 -13.83
CA LEU A 176 -14.14 -14.94 -14.83
C LEU A 176 -13.33 -14.76 -16.12
N THR A 177 -14.02 -14.92 -17.26
CA THR A 177 -13.47 -14.71 -18.59
C THR A 177 -14.32 -13.67 -19.33
N LYS A 178 -13.84 -13.25 -20.49
CA LYS A 178 -14.51 -12.25 -21.33
C LYS A 178 -16.03 -12.46 -21.40
N GLY A 179 -16.79 -11.40 -21.14
CA GLY A 179 -18.24 -11.35 -21.14
C GLY A 179 -18.92 -11.93 -19.89
N MET A 180 -18.14 -12.40 -18.91
CA MET A 180 -18.69 -12.88 -17.65
C MET A 180 -18.77 -11.75 -16.62
N GLU A 181 -19.75 -11.88 -15.74
CA GLU A 181 -19.96 -11.03 -14.58
C GLU A 181 -20.16 -11.89 -13.34
N ALA A 182 -19.71 -11.40 -12.20
CA ALA A 182 -20.00 -12.00 -10.90
C ALA A 182 -20.11 -10.93 -9.82
N SER A 183 -20.88 -11.26 -8.79
CA SER A 183 -21.04 -10.42 -7.61
C SER A 183 -20.65 -11.14 -6.33
N ILE A 184 -20.29 -10.38 -5.29
CA ILE A 184 -20.08 -10.88 -3.95
C ILE A 184 -20.62 -9.90 -2.92
N GLY A 185 -21.53 -10.41 -2.10
CA GLY A 185 -22.06 -9.66 -0.96
C GLY A 185 -21.29 -9.94 0.35
N ASP A 186 -21.55 -9.14 1.36
CA ASP A 186 -20.87 -9.23 2.66
C ASP A 186 -21.02 -10.58 3.35
N GLN A 187 -22.17 -11.23 3.21
CA GLN A 187 -22.48 -12.52 3.82
C GLN A 187 -21.98 -13.71 2.98
N MET A 188 -21.51 -13.45 1.75
CA MET A 188 -21.04 -14.50 0.84
C MET A 188 -19.58 -14.85 1.11
N GLN A 189 -19.20 -16.10 0.90
CA GLN A 189 -17.83 -16.59 1.02
C GLN A 189 -17.15 -16.77 -0.35
N VAL A 190 -17.96 -17.02 -1.38
CA VAL A 190 -17.52 -17.21 -2.77
C VAL A 190 -18.40 -16.35 -3.67
N PRO A 191 -17.83 -15.67 -4.67
CA PRO A 191 -18.62 -14.92 -5.63
C PRO A 191 -19.61 -15.77 -6.41
N GLU A 192 -20.77 -15.21 -6.71
CA GLU A 192 -21.79 -15.80 -7.56
C GLU A 192 -21.64 -15.27 -8.99
N VAL A 193 -21.59 -16.17 -9.96
CA VAL A 193 -21.48 -15.81 -11.38
C VAL A 193 -22.87 -15.55 -11.95
N GLU A 194 -23.04 -14.41 -12.59
CA GLU A 194 -24.31 -14.02 -13.20
C GLU A 194 -24.61 -14.85 -14.46
N GLU A 195 -25.83 -15.36 -14.56
CA GLU A 195 -26.27 -16.11 -15.76
C GLU A 195 -26.47 -15.21 -16.97
N THR A 196 -26.87 -13.95 -16.73
CA THR A 196 -27.13 -12.95 -17.75
C THR A 196 -26.34 -11.66 -17.47
N PRO A 197 -25.04 -11.63 -17.79
CA PRO A 197 -24.20 -10.47 -17.55
C PRO A 197 -24.70 -9.21 -18.26
N ASP A 198 -24.66 -8.08 -17.58
CA ASP A 198 -24.99 -6.79 -18.22
C ASP A 198 -23.81 -6.25 -19.02
N VAL A 199 -23.85 -6.46 -20.34
CA VAL A 199 -22.82 -5.94 -21.27
C VAL A 199 -22.76 -4.40 -21.31
N ASN A 200 -23.77 -3.71 -20.81
CA ASN A 200 -23.83 -2.26 -20.71
C ASN A 200 -23.36 -1.70 -19.39
N SER A 201 -22.98 -2.55 -18.43
CA SER A 201 -22.36 -2.12 -17.18
C SER A 201 -21.10 -1.27 -17.41
N ILE A 202 -20.41 -1.44 -18.55
CA ILE A 202 -19.24 -0.65 -18.97
C ILE A 202 -19.57 0.43 -20.04
N ALA A 203 -20.84 0.69 -20.35
CA ALA A 203 -21.22 1.69 -21.35
C ALA A 203 -20.71 3.09 -21.00
N TRP A 204 -20.67 3.44 -19.71
CA TRP A 204 -20.15 4.70 -19.20
C TRP A 204 -18.68 4.95 -19.57
N GLN A 205 -17.88 3.89 -19.70
CA GLN A 205 -16.47 3.96 -20.08
C GLN A 205 -16.30 3.83 -21.59
N ARG A 206 -17.06 2.91 -22.22
CA ARG A 206 -17.00 2.64 -23.66
C ARG A 206 -17.63 3.76 -24.50
N GLY A 207 -18.62 4.48 -23.96
CA GLY A 207 -19.37 5.51 -24.68
C GLY A 207 -20.39 4.96 -25.67
N SER A 208 -20.71 3.67 -25.61
CA SER A 208 -21.72 3.05 -26.47
C SER A 208 -22.50 1.97 -25.72
N PHE A 209 -23.74 1.74 -26.19
CA PHE A 209 -24.62 0.71 -25.65
C PHE A 209 -24.79 -0.41 -26.68
N ILE A 210 -24.83 -1.64 -26.21
CA ILE A 210 -25.11 -2.82 -27.04
C ILE A 210 -26.42 -3.44 -26.55
N PHE A 211 -27.39 -3.58 -27.47
CA PHE A 211 -28.64 -4.28 -27.23
C PHE A 211 -28.78 -5.41 -28.24
N ASP A 212 -29.23 -6.57 -27.82
CA ASP A 212 -29.55 -7.70 -28.69
C ASP A 212 -30.90 -8.27 -28.34
N HIS A 213 -31.88 -7.98 -29.19
CA HIS A 213 -33.29 -8.35 -28.99
C HIS A 213 -33.82 -7.95 -27.61
N THR A 214 -33.24 -6.88 -27.04
CA THR A 214 -33.53 -6.39 -25.68
C THR A 214 -34.93 -5.74 -25.69
N PRO A 215 -35.81 -6.10 -24.75
CA PRO A 215 -37.11 -5.43 -24.59
C PRO A 215 -36.93 -3.92 -24.41
N LEU A 216 -37.80 -3.13 -25.07
CA LEU A 216 -37.69 -1.67 -25.03
C LEU A 216 -37.75 -1.12 -23.58
N LYS A 217 -38.47 -1.81 -22.69
CA LYS A 217 -38.49 -1.45 -21.28
C LYS A 217 -37.10 -1.48 -20.68
N ASP A 218 -36.36 -2.58 -20.86
CA ASP A 218 -35.02 -2.77 -20.29
C ASP A 218 -34.01 -1.81 -20.93
N VAL A 219 -34.18 -1.49 -22.23
CA VAL A 219 -33.40 -0.44 -22.92
C VAL A 219 -33.61 0.93 -22.23
N LEU A 220 -34.88 1.28 -21.97
CA LEU A 220 -35.21 2.57 -21.35
C LEU A 220 -34.73 2.63 -19.88
N ASP A 221 -34.81 1.52 -19.15
CA ASP A 221 -34.32 1.43 -17.79
C ASP A 221 -32.79 1.63 -17.77
N CYS A 222 -32.04 0.96 -18.65
CA CYS A 222 -30.59 1.12 -18.80
C CYS A 222 -30.20 2.58 -19.18
N LEU A 223 -30.87 3.19 -20.11
CA LEU A 223 -30.65 4.59 -20.52
C LEU A 223 -31.01 5.57 -19.39
N SER A 224 -32.10 5.27 -18.65
CA SER A 224 -32.52 6.10 -17.51
C SER A 224 -31.49 6.13 -16.41
N GLU A 225 -30.87 4.99 -16.12
CA GLU A 225 -29.79 4.88 -15.16
C GLU A 225 -28.56 5.66 -15.62
N TYR A 226 -28.15 5.48 -16.86
CA TYR A 226 -26.96 6.14 -17.40
C TYR A 226 -27.08 7.67 -17.48
N TYR A 227 -28.24 8.18 -17.99
CA TYR A 227 -28.45 9.63 -18.17
C TYR A 227 -29.08 10.31 -16.95
N HIS A 228 -29.41 9.54 -15.87
CA HIS A 228 -30.12 10.04 -14.69
C HIS A 228 -31.41 10.78 -15.02
N VAL A 229 -32.14 10.28 -16.04
CA VAL A 229 -33.45 10.84 -16.52
C VAL A 229 -34.43 9.71 -16.70
N SER A 230 -35.72 9.99 -16.51
CA SER A 230 -36.77 9.01 -16.72
C SER A 230 -37.23 9.04 -18.19
N PHE A 231 -37.15 7.91 -18.85
CA PHE A 231 -37.73 7.72 -20.20
C PHE A 231 -39.07 7.01 -20.10
N ALA A 232 -40.01 7.36 -20.99
CA ALA A 232 -41.27 6.70 -21.10
C ALA A 232 -41.62 6.46 -22.59
N ALA A 233 -42.21 5.32 -22.88
CA ALA A 233 -42.70 4.99 -24.21
C ALA A 233 -44.14 4.53 -24.14
N THR A 234 -44.91 4.83 -25.20
CA THR A 234 -46.33 4.44 -25.32
C THR A 234 -46.49 2.95 -25.63
N ASP A 235 -45.48 2.33 -26.24
CA ASP A 235 -45.50 0.92 -26.63
C ASP A 235 -44.20 0.25 -26.24
N LEU A 236 -44.26 -0.56 -25.20
CA LEU A 236 -43.11 -1.32 -24.64
C LEU A 236 -42.97 -2.73 -25.23
N SER A 237 -43.83 -3.12 -26.19
CA SER A 237 -43.81 -4.45 -26.81
C SER A 237 -42.62 -4.67 -27.75
N LYS A 238 -41.97 -3.59 -28.15
CA LYS A 238 -40.85 -3.60 -29.11
C LYS A 238 -39.56 -4.08 -28.47
N LYS A 239 -38.68 -4.61 -29.31
CA LYS A 239 -37.32 -4.98 -28.97
C LYS A 239 -36.32 -4.18 -29.79
N LEU A 240 -35.14 -3.93 -29.21
CA LEU A 240 -34.09 -3.19 -29.89
C LEU A 240 -32.84 -4.10 -30.04
N SER A 241 -32.19 -4.00 -31.23
CA SER A 241 -30.89 -4.61 -31.48
C SER A 241 -29.99 -3.62 -32.19
N GLY A 242 -28.73 -3.53 -31.74
CA GLY A 242 -27.74 -2.67 -32.37
C GLY A 242 -26.73 -2.14 -31.33
N GLU A 243 -25.71 -1.45 -31.82
CA GLU A 243 -24.78 -0.66 -31.03
C GLU A 243 -25.09 0.83 -31.26
N PHE A 244 -25.15 1.57 -30.17
CA PHE A 244 -25.56 2.98 -30.16
C PHE A 244 -24.52 3.77 -29.34
N ALA A 245 -23.92 4.81 -29.93
CA ALA A 245 -22.95 5.73 -29.34
C ALA A 245 -23.54 7.12 -29.10
#